data_31edf5f5f33ee4db110f51fec3843945
#
_entry.id   31edf5f5f33ee4db110f51fec3843945
#
_cell.length_a   1.000
_cell.length_b   1.000
_cell.length_c   1.000
_cell.angle_alpha   90.00
_cell.angle_beta   90.00
_cell.angle_gamma   90.00
#
_symmetry.space_group_name_H-M   'P 1'
#
loop_
_entity.id
_entity.type
_entity.pdbx_description
1 polymer ?
#
loop_
_entity_poly.entity_id
_entity_poly.type
_entity_poly.pdbx_seq_one_letter_code
_entity_poly.pdbx_strand_id
1 'polypeptide(L)'
;MLTRRSFVPLMFAAHTLLRAQAAVNRVVIDPLRVRATLDRRIWGSFLEHLGRAIYGGIYDPGSVLADASGFRKDVATEVRGMGVPIIRYPGGNFVSGYNWLDGVGPRDKRPTVLDRAWNSIETNQFGTNEFVTWAKSVGAEPLIGTNFGTAAPEMSAALVEYCNVPGGTKWSNLRRDHGYAQPHAIKTWCLGNEMDGTWQIGHMPASEYGRKAVDAARQMRAVDPSVQLIACGSSGPGQSTFLEWDREVLEECYSQVDGISLHRYYGNDATGETRGDSLKYLALNLAMEEQIDQVAAVCEYVRKRTGSSKRLWLSFDEWNVWYRRRGGNGQRQQAPHLLEEEYNLEDALLVGGLVNALLRRSDKVRVACLAQLVNVIAPIVTNEKGLIRQTIYYPYLWALQHGRGQALDLGVQSSEVDQIADVDVSATFDPATREYVLFLLNRNLASQQEVNLFFHDDAPSRVIGFDTLTGGDLKASNTITSADRINPEPLEAPIPASRMVVKLPRQAYSLLRVCA
;
A
#
# COMPACT_ATOMS: atom_id res chain seq x y z
N MET A 1 -69.01 60.62 -19.81
CA MET A 1 -67.69 60.73 -19.13
C MET A 1 -67.43 59.46 -18.38
N LEU A 2 -66.64 58.56 -18.90
CA LEU A 2 -66.38 57.21 -18.39
C LEU A 2 -65.13 57.24 -17.49
N THR A 3 -65.28 56.89 -16.25
CA THR A 3 -64.20 56.77 -15.28
C THR A 3 -63.54 55.40 -15.40
N ARG A 4 -62.22 55.42 -15.62
CA ARG A 4 -61.39 54.21 -15.66
C ARG A 4 -61.23 53.63 -14.26
N ARG A 5 -61.65 52.37 -14.06
CA ARG A 5 -61.34 51.57 -12.88
C ARG A 5 -59.98 50.89 -13.11
N SER A 6 -59.01 51.18 -12.24
CA SER A 6 -57.72 50.56 -12.21
C SER A 6 -57.83 49.16 -11.61
N PHE A 7 -57.49 48.13 -12.38
CA PHE A 7 -57.29 46.75 -11.88
C PHE A 7 -55.87 46.62 -11.41
N VAL A 8 -55.65 46.33 -10.14
CA VAL A 8 -54.38 45.89 -9.56
C VAL A 8 -54.38 44.36 -9.55
N PRO A 9 -53.45 43.66 -10.26
CA PRO A 9 -53.34 42.23 -10.12
C PRO A 9 -52.55 41.92 -8.84
N LEU A 10 -53.18 41.22 -7.87
CA LEU A 10 -52.48 40.55 -6.79
C LEU A 10 -51.62 39.40 -7.38
N MET A 11 -50.31 39.62 -7.45
CA MET A 11 -49.38 38.51 -7.66
C MET A 11 -49.23 37.75 -6.34
N PHE A 12 -49.87 36.57 -6.28
CA PHE A 12 -49.55 35.57 -5.29
C PHE A 12 -48.16 34.98 -5.64
N ALA A 13 -47.13 35.45 -4.94
CA ALA A 13 -45.81 34.79 -4.95
C ALA A 13 -45.92 33.47 -4.15
N ALA A 14 -46.22 32.39 -4.85
CA ALA A 14 -46.03 31.04 -4.31
C ALA A 14 -44.52 30.80 -4.17
N HIS A 15 -43.99 31.06 -2.97
CA HIS A 15 -42.69 30.58 -2.59
C HIS A 15 -42.80 29.07 -2.41
N THR A 16 -42.59 28.32 -3.47
CA THR A 16 -42.23 26.92 -3.40
C THR A 16 -40.89 26.83 -2.65
N LEU A 17 -40.96 26.59 -1.36
CA LEU A 17 -39.86 26.07 -0.59
C LEU A 17 -39.51 24.69 -1.19
N LEU A 18 -38.64 24.67 -2.17
CA LEU A 18 -37.85 23.48 -2.48
C LEU A 18 -37.06 23.16 -1.20
N ARG A 19 -37.64 22.34 -0.32
CA ARG A 19 -36.83 21.60 0.63
C ARG A 19 -35.84 20.83 -0.23
N ALA A 20 -34.58 21.26 -0.24
CA ALA A 20 -33.48 20.42 -0.70
C ALA A 20 -33.64 19.11 0.09
N GLN A 21 -34.09 18.07 -0.58
CA GLN A 21 -34.14 16.74 0.00
C GLN A 21 -32.69 16.43 0.31
N ALA A 22 -32.33 16.35 1.60
CA ALA A 22 -30.97 16.03 2.00
C ALA A 22 -30.57 14.78 1.18
N ALA A 23 -29.45 14.89 0.47
CA ALA A 23 -29.00 13.80 -0.38
C ALA A 23 -28.82 12.56 0.51
N VAL A 24 -29.59 11.52 0.24
CA VAL A 24 -29.62 10.30 1.04
C VAL A 24 -28.40 9.47 0.66
N ASN A 25 -27.45 9.30 1.56
CA ASN A 25 -26.35 8.37 1.33
C ASN A 25 -26.91 6.95 1.19
N ARG A 26 -26.65 6.33 0.04
CA ARG A 26 -27.18 5.03 -0.32
C ARG A 26 -26.07 4.14 -0.90
N VAL A 27 -26.00 2.91 -0.41
CA VAL A 27 -25.10 1.88 -0.93
C VAL A 27 -25.91 0.65 -1.32
N VAL A 28 -25.80 0.23 -2.56
CA VAL A 28 -26.39 -1.01 -3.07
C VAL A 28 -25.29 -2.07 -3.13
N ILE A 29 -25.52 -3.18 -2.47
CA ILE A 29 -24.60 -4.30 -2.29
C ILE A 29 -25.22 -5.53 -2.92
N ASP A 30 -24.58 -6.04 -3.96
CA ASP A 30 -25.00 -7.23 -4.69
C ASP A 30 -23.82 -8.21 -4.73
N PRO A 31 -23.89 -9.39 -4.10
CA PRO A 31 -22.81 -10.36 -4.06
C PRO A 31 -22.49 -10.96 -5.44
N LEU A 32 -23.38 -10.82 -6.42
CA LEU A 32 -23.14 -11.25 -7.80
C LEU A 32 -22.34 -10.22 -8.62
N ARG A 33 -22.29 -8.97 -8.17
CA ARG A 33 -21.50 -7.93 -8.81
C ARG A 33 -20.04 -7.97 -8.29
N VAL A 34 -19.34 -9.02 -8.69
CA VAL A 34 -17.94 -9.24 -8.30
C VAL A 34 -17.02 -8.47 -9.23
N ARG A 35 -16.14 -7.64 -8.66
CA ARG A 35 -15.08 -6.96 -9.39
C ARG A 35 -13.89 -7.89 -9.61
N ALA A 36 -13.41 -8.53 -8.55
CA ALA A 36 -12.32 -9.50 -8.60
C ALA A 36 -12.34 -10.42 -7.37
N THR A 37 -11.78 -11.62 -7.51
CA THR A 37 -11.30 -12.37 -6.35
C THR A 37 -9.98 -11.75 -5.91
N LEU A 38 -9.87 -11.40 -4.62
CA LEU A 38 -8.72 -10.69 -4.10
C LEU A 38 -7.48 -11.58 -4.04
N ASP A 39 -6.39 -11.10 -4.64
CA ASP A 39 -5.05 -11.59 -4.32
C ASP A 39 -4.62 -10.92 -3.01
N ARG A 40 -4.35 -11.71 -1.96
CA ARG A 40 -3.99 -11.15 -0.65
C ARG A 40 -2.73 -10.30 -0.67
N ARG A 41 -1.86 -10.45 -1.68
CA ARG A 41 -0.66 -9.64 -1.86
C ARG A 41 -0.94 -8.15 -2.10
N ILE A 42 -2.21 -7.77 -2.35
CA ILE A 42 -2.65 -6.37 -2.38
C ILE A 42 -2.50 -5.68 -1.00
N TRP A 43 -2.31 -6.44 0.08
CA TRP A 43 -2.08 -5.96 1.44
C TRP A 43 -0.62 -6.16 1.89
N GLY A 44 0.32 -6.11 0.97
CA GLY A 44 1.75 -6.24 1.25
C GLY A 44 2.32 -5.06 2.02
N SER A 45 3.57 -5.21 2.44
CA SER A 45 4.36 -4.14 3.05
C SER A 45 5.77 -4.09 2.48
N PHE A 46 6.58 -3.15 2.98
CA PHE A 46 7.91 -2.87 2.48
C PHE A 46 8.90 -2.65 3.61
N LEU A 47 10.11 -3.14 3.42
CA LEU A 47 11.27 -2.94 4.28
C LEU A 47 12.49 -2.60 3.44
N GLU A 48 13.14 -1.51 3.75
CA GLU A 48 14.36 -1.05 3.11
C GLU A 48 15.50 -0.91 4.12
N HIS A 49 16.75 -1.05 3.69
CA HIS A 49 17.92 -0.62 4.45
C HIS A 49 17.97 0.92 4.50
N LEU A 50 17.02 1.48 5.22
CA LEU A 50 16.80 2.91 5.40
C LEU A 50 16.50 3.20 6.85
N GLY A 51 17.23 4.15 7.43
CA GLY A 51 17.02 4.54 8.82
C GLY A 51 17.00 3.33 9.75
N ARG A 52 16.00 3.25 10.61
CA ARG A 52 15.83 2.15 11.56
C ARG A 52 14.79 1.09 11.14
N ALA A 53 14.50 0.96 9.85
CA ALA A 53 13.54 -0.07 9.42
C ALA A 53 14.06 -1.49 9.64
N ILE A 54 15.35 -1.71 9.39
CA ILE A 54 16.04 -2.99 9.62
C ILE A 54 16.70 -2.98 11.00
N TYR A 55 17.82 -2.24 11.17
CA TYR A 55 18.56 -2.17 12.42
C TYR A 55 17.82 -1.28 13.43
N GLY A 56 17.51 -1.84 14.63
CA GLY A 56 16.67 -1.21 15.63
C GLY A 56 15.16 -1.30 15.33
N GLY A 57 14.81 -1.83 14.14
CA GLY A 57 13.44 -2.14 13.71
C GLY A 57 13.11 -3.63 13.86
N ILE A 58 13.27 -4.39 12.77
CA ILE A 58 13.03 -5.85 12.80
C ILE A 58 14.21 -6.65 13.34
N TYR A 59 15.42 -6.09 13.29
CA TYR A 59 16.68 -6.72 13.68
C TYR A 59 17.47 -5.81 14.63
N ASP A 60 17.71 -6.30 15.85
CA ASP A 60 18.42 -5.56 16.91
C ASP A 60 19.07 -6.55 17.88
N PRO A 61 20.21 -7.17 17.50
CA PRO A 61 20.82 -8.24 18.28
C PRO A 61 21.31 -7.80 19.67
N GLY A 62 21.47 -6.49 19.91
CA GLY A 62 21.82 -5.91 21.21
C GLY A 62 20.64 -5.71 22.16
N SER A 63 19.41 -5.84 21.66
CA SER A 63 18.21 -5.60 22.45
C SER A 63 17.83 -6.80 23.32
N VAL A 64 17.34 -6.54 24.52
CA VAL A 64 16.70 -7.57 25.38
C VAL A 64 15.44 -8.15 24.76
N LEU A 65 14.87 -7.47 23.78
CA LEU A 65 13.70 -7.91 23.02
C LEU A 65 14.06 -8.79 21.82
N ALA A 66 15.35 -8.96 21.51
CA ALA A 66 15.80 -9.83 20.44
C ALA A 66 15.73 -11.32 20.80
N ASP A 67 15.56 -12.16 19.79
CA ASP A 67 15.80 -13.60 19.88
C ASP A 67 17.27 -13.95 19.62
N ALA A 68 17.61 -15.24 19.65
CA ALA A 68 18.96 -15.72 19.41
C ALA A 68 19.50 -15.40 17.99
N SER A 69 18.62 -15.12 17.04
CA SER A 69 18.97 -14.72 15.67
C SER A 69 19.19 -13.22 15.53
N GLY A 70 18.83 -12.44 16.55
CA GLY A 70 18.85 -10.98 16.57
C GLY A 70 17.53 -10.34 16.09
N PHE A 71 16.48 -11.10 15.86
CA PHE A 71 15.19 -10.56 15.45
C PHE A 71 14.40 -10.07 16.66
N ARG A 72 13.79 -8.88 16.56
CA ARG A 72 12.92 -8.34 17.60
C ARG A 72 11.64 -9.17 17.73
N LYS A 73 11.48 -9.83 18.87
CA LYS A 73 10.34 -10.74 19.16
C LYS A 73 9.01 -10.00 19.22
N ASP A 74 8.99 -8.81 19.78
CA ASP A 74 7.81 -7.96 19.85
C ASP A 74 7.31 -7.56 18.46
N VAL A 75 8.22 -7.09 17.59
CA VAL A 75 7.91 -6.75 16.20
C VAL A 75 7.46 -7.98 15.40
N ALA A 76 8.18 -9.10 15.52
CA ALA A 76 7.82 -10.33 14.81
C ALA A 76 6.44 -10.86 15.25
N THR A 77 6.09 -10.73 16.54
CA THR A 77 4.77 -11.11 17.08
C THR A 77 3.68 -10.20 16.52
N GLU A 78 3.93 -8.89 16.51
CA GLU A 78 2.99 -7.91 15.97
C GLU A 78 2.71 -8.15 14.48
N VAL A 79 3.75 -8.24 13.65
CA VAL A 79 3.63 -8.44 12.20
C VAL A 79 2.94 -9.78 11.86
N ARG A 80 3.24 -10.84 12.62
CA ARG A 80 2.54 -12.13 12.50
C ARG A 80 1.06 -11.99 12.83
N GLY A 81 0.72 -11.26 13.89
CA GLY A 81 -0.66 -10.97 14.28
C GLY A 81 -1.42 -10.14 13.25
N MET A 82 -0.75 -9.23 12.57
CA MET A 82 -1.31 -8.48 11.44
C MET A 82 -1.63 -9.37 10.24
N GLY A 83 -0.79 -10.39 9.97
CA GLY A 83 -0.94 -11.31 8.84
C GLY A 83 -0.53 -10.70 7.51
N VAL A 84 0.54 -9.90 7.48
CA VAL A 84 1.12 -9.32 6.24
C VAL A 84 1.49 -10.42 5.27
N PRO A 85 0.91 -10.48 4.05
CA PRO A 85 1.06 -11.62 3.17
C PRO A 85 2.36 -11.62 2.35
N ILE A 86 2.90 -10.45 2.03
CA ILE A 86 4.12 -10.29 1.23
C ILE A 86 4.89 -9.05 1.70
N ILE A 87 6.22 -9.12 1.71
CA ILE A 87 7.08 -8.00 2.11
C ILE A 87 8.16 -7.79 1.06
N ARG A 88 8.23 -6.57 0.53
CA ARG A 88 9.23 -6.12 -0.42
C ARG A 88 10.54 -5.76 0.30
N TYR A 89 11.69 -6.15 -0.27
CA TYR A 89 13.05 -5.99 0.26
C TYR A 89 14.08 -6.04 -0.88
N PRO A 90 15.30 -5.48 -0.81
CA PRO A 90 15.94 -4.77 0.32
C PRO A 90 15.74 -3.25 0.25
N GLY A 91 14.99 -2.76 -0.68
CA GLY A 91 14.77 -1.34 -0.87
C GLY A 91 14.03 -1.05 -2.17
N GLY A 92 13.71 0.11 -2.20
CA GLY A 92 13.68 1.44 -2.72
C GLY A 92 15.03 1.89 -3.28
N ASN A 93 15.44 3.06 -2.86
CA ASN A 93 16.65 3.67 -3.39
C ASN A 93 17.92 2.84 -3.08
N PHE A 94 17.94 2.17 -1.94
CA PHE A 94 19.05 1.35 -1.49
C PHE A 94 19.43 0.26 -2.51
N VAL A 95 18.42 -0.42 -3.11
CA VAL A 95 18.69 -1.58 -3.97
C VAL A 95 19.58 -1.26 -5.17
N SER A 96 19.50 -0.03 -5.70
CA SER A 96 20.23 0.36 -6.92
C SER A 96 21.75 0.50 -6.73
N GLY A 97 22.20 0.61 -5.48
CA GLY A 97 23.63 0.62 -5.12
C GLY A 97 24.09 -0.64 -4.40
N TYR A 98 23.20 -1.58 -4.11
CA TYR A 98 23.46 -2.73 -3.24
C TYR A 98 24.02 -3.94 -3.98
N ASN A 99 25.15 -4.45 -3.49
CA ASN A 99 25.67 -5.76 -3.91
C ASN A 99 25.16 -6.84 -2.93
N TRP A 100 24.23 -7.68 -3.36
CA TRP A 100 23.65 -8.71 -2.52
C TRP A 100 24.66 -9.71 -1.94
N LEU A 101 25.82 -9.89 -2.58
CA LEU A 101 26.89 -10.77 -2.07
C LEU A 101 27.48 -10.26 -0.76
N ASP A 102 27.48 -8.95 -0.51
CA ASP A 102 28.00 -8.35 0.72
C ASP A 102 27.10 -8.71 1.92
N GLY A 103 25.80 -8.97 1.68
CA GLY A 103 24.81 -9.32 2.71
C GLY A 103 24.62 -10.81 2.96
N VAL A 104 25.47 -11.71 2.42
CA VAL A 104 25.37 -13.16 2.62
C VAL A 104 26.66 -13.76 3.16
N GLY A 105 26.59 -14.97 3.71
CA GLY A 105 27.76 -15.64 4.33
C GLY A 105 27.98 -15.27 5.80
N PRO A 106 29.15 -15.63 6.36
CA PRO A 106 29.49 -15.35 7.77
C PRO A 106 29.50 -13.85 8.05
N ARG A 107 28.78 -13.42 9.08
CA ARG A 107 28.57 -11.99 9.40
C ARG A 107 29.85 -11.23 9.68
N ASP A 108 30.81 -11.88 10.33
CA ASP A 108 32.14 -11.34 10.67
C ASP A 108 33.02 -11.07 9.45
N LYS A 109 32.66 -11.63 8.28
CA LYS A 109 33.37 -11.44 7.01
C LYS A 109 32.67 -10.48 6.06
N ARG A 110 31.48 -9.99 6.41
CA ARG A 110 30.72 -9.07 5.55
C ARG A 110 31.32 -7.66 5.63
N PRO A 111 31.48 -6.97 4.49
CA PRO A 111 32.05 -5.65 4.47
C PRO A 111 31.09 -4.61 5.06
N THR A 112 31.66 -3.62 5.75
CA THR A 112 30.96 -2.38 6.06
C THR A 112 31.16 -1.42 4.89
N VAL A 113 30.07 -0.89 4.33
CA VAL A 113 30.10 -0.05 3.13
C VAL A 113 29.34 1.27 3.35
N LEU A 114 29.65 2.26 2.50
CA LEU A 114 28.86 3.47 2.42
C LEU A 114 27.59 3.22 1.60
N ASP A 115 26.45 3.34 2.22
CA ASP A 115 25.19 3.48 1.52
C ASP A 115 25.07 4.91 0.96
N ARG A 116 25.11 5.00 -0.37
CA ARG A 116 25.04 6.28 -1.09
C ARG A 116 23.61 6.79 -1.29
N ALA A 117 22.62 5.90 -1.22
CA ALA A 117 21.23 6.28 -1.39
C ALA A 117 20.73 7.13 -0.21
N TRP A 118 21.06 6.73 1.00
CA TRP A 118 20.62 7.39 2.23
C TRP A 118 21.73 8.10 3.00
N ASN A 119 22.98 8.08 2.49
CA ASN A 119 24.15 8.66 3.12
C ASN A 119 24.41 8.07 4.53
N SER A 120 24.24 6.75 4.66
CA SER A 120 24.39 6.00 5.90
C SER A 120 25.53 4.97 5.81
N ILE A 121 25.79 4.28 6.91
CA ILE A 121 26.73 3.16 6.96
C ILE A 121 25.93 1.86 6.95
N GLU A 122 26.21 0.99 5.96
CA GLU A 122 25.65 -0.36 5.91
C GLU A 122 26.68 -1.38 6.37
N THR A 123 26.34 -2.12 7.42
CA THR A 123 27.23 -3.12 8.03
C THR A 123 27.02 -4.52 7.48
N ASN A 124 26.00 -4.72 6.65
CA ASN A 124 25.61 -6.00 6.05
C ASN A 124 25.34 -7.12 7.06
N GLN A 125 25.02 -6.77 8.33
CA GLN A 125 24.73 -7.77 9.38
C GLN A 125 23.35 -8.42 9.20
N PHE A 126 22.54 -7.83 8.32
CA PHE A 126 21.26 -8.35 7.87
C PHE A 126 21.25 -8.33 6.33
N GLY A 127 20.85 -9.41 5.70
CA GLY A 127 20.83 -9.53 4.24
C GLY A 127 19.76 -10.52 3.77
N THR A 128 19.93 -11.05 2.56
CA THR A 128 18.92 -11.91 1.91
C THR A 128 18.50 -13.10 2.78
N ASN A 129 19.46 -13.78 3.40
CA ASN A 129 19.17 -14.98 4.19
C ASN A 129 18.41 -14.65 5.48
N GLU A 130 18.82 -13.61 6.17
CA GLU A 130 18.16 -13.12 7.39
C GLU A 130 16.76 -12.63 7.07
N PHE A 131 16.60 -11.86 5.97
CA PHE A 131 15.30 -11.38 5.55
C PHE A 131 14.33 -12.52 5.24
N VAL A 132 14.73 -13.50 4.43
CA VAL A 132 13.87 -14.63 4.08
C VAL A 132 13.50 -15.46 5.31
N THR A 133 14.44 -15.65 6.23
CA THR A 133 14.19 -16.34 7.50
C THR A 133 13.18 -15.59 8.35
N TRP A 134 13.36 -14.29 8.49
CA TRP A 134 12.44 -13.43 9.24
C TRP A 134 11.06 -13.38 8.60
N ALA A 135 10.98 -13.12 7.28
CA ALA A 135 9.71 -13.06 6.55
C ALA A 135 8.89 -14.35 6.71
N LYS A 136 9.53 -15.51 6.52
CA LYS A 136 8.89 -16.81 6.74
C LYS A 136 8.43 -17.00 8.20
N SER A 137 9.19 -16.49 9.16
CA SER A 137 8.83 -16.60 10.59
C SER A 137 7.57 -15.81 10.95
N VAL A 138 7.27 -14.75 10.22
CA VAL A 138 6.06 -13.94 10.39
C VAL A 138 4.93 -14.35 9.42
N GLY A 139 5.16 -15.34 8.55
CA GLY A 139 4.17 -15.86 7.61
C GLY A 139 4.05 -15.06 6.31
N ALA A 140 5.04 -14.20 5.99
CA ALA A 140 5.04 -13.39 4.78
C ALA A 140 5.86 -14.01 3.65
N GLU A 141 5.41 -13.82 2.40
CA GLU A 141 6.19 -14.12 1.20
C GLU A 141 7.26 -13.04 0.97
N PRO A 142 8.50 -13.41 0.59
CA PRO A 142 9.49 -12.44 0.14
C PRO A 142 9.17 -11.91 -1.26
N LEU A 143 9.23 -10.59 -1.44
CA LEU A 143 9.29 -9.90 -2.73
C LEU A 143 10.65 -9.21 -2.83
N ILE A 144 11.50 -9.65 -3.74
CA ILE A 144 12.89 -9.18 -3.79
C ILE A 144 13.11 -8.21 -4.95
N GLY A 145 13.63 -7.03 -4.63
CA GLY A 145 14.19 -6.10 -5.61
C GLY A 145 15.61 -6.49 -6.01
N THR A 146 15.95 -6.31 -7.28
CA THR A 146 17.29 -6.53 -7.81
C THR A 146 17.97 -5.22 -8.18
N ASN A 147 19.30 -5.16 -8.09
CA ASN A 147 20.06 -3.97 -8.39
C ASN A 147 20.11 -3.70 -9.90
N PHE A 148 19.40 -2.69 -10.35
CA PHE A 148 19.42 -2.21 -11.75
C PHE A 148 20.24 -0.92 -11.94
N GLY A 149 20.74 -0.32 -10.85
CA GLY A 149 21.54 0.89 -10.93
C GLY A 149 23.00 0.58 -11.29
N THR A 150 23.66 -0.20 -10.45
CA THR A 150 25.12 -0.45 -10.55
C THR A 150 25.49 -1.88 -10.93
N ALA A 151 24.56 -2.84 -10.91
CA ALA A 151 24.84 -4.22 -11.27
C ALA A 151 24.44 -4.55 -12.71
N ALA A 152 25.14 -5.54 -13.27
CA ALA A 152 24.78 -6.14 -14.55
C ALA A 152 23.61 -7.14 -14.38
N PRO A 153 22.84 -7.43 -15.46
CA PRO A 153 21.70 -8.35 -15.45
C PRO A 153 22.01 -9.75 -14.88
N GLU A 154 23.24 -10.24 -15.12
CA GLU A 154 23.73 -11.53 -14.64
C GLU A 154 23.66 -11.65 -13.11
N MET A 155 23.82 -10.55 -12.39
CA MET A 155 23.75 -10.54 -10.92
C MET A 155 22.33 -10.75 -10.41
N SER A 156 21.31 -10.37 -11.16
CA SER A 156 19.91 -10.69 -10.85
C SER A 156 19.64 -12.19 -11.03
N ALA A 157 20.12 -12.78 -12.12
CA ALA A 157 20.02 -14.22 -12.36
C ALA A 157 20.81 -15.04 -11.32
N ALA A 158 22.00 -14.56 -10.93
CA ALA A 158 22.81 -15.17 -9.87
C ALA A 158 22.09 -15.17 -8.50
N LEU A 159 21.35 -14.10 -8.19
CA LEU A 159 20.54 -14.04 -6.96
C LEU A 159 19.35 -15.01 -7.03
N VAL A 160 18.69 -15.16 -8.18
CA VAL A 160 17.64 -16.18 -8.38
C VAL A 160 18.23 -17.58 -8.22
N GLU A 161 19.40 -17.86 -8.80
CA GLU A 161 20.09 -19.15 -8.66
C GLU A 161 20.44 -19.44 -7.18
N TYR A 162 20.98 -18.44 -6.49
CA TYR A 162 21.28 -18.52 -5.07
C TYR A 162 20.01 -18.86 -4.26
N CYS A 163 18.91 -18.22 -4.55
CA CYS A 163 17.67 -18.38 -3.78
C CYS A 163 16.87 -19.64 -4.15
N ASN A 164 16.79 -20.01 -5.43
CA ASN A 164 15.77 -20.93 -5.90
C ASN A 164 16.30 -22.30 -6.37
N VAL A 165 17.58 -22.37 -6.80
CA VAL A 165 18.12 -23.66 -7.28
C VAL A 165 18.50 -24.56 -6.09
N PRO A 166 18.11 -25.84 -6.07
CA PRO A 166 18.36 -26.74 -4.94
C PRO A 166 19.84 -26.93 -4.59
N GLY A 167 20.70 -27.06 -5.59
CA GLY A 167 22.15 -27.29 -5.41
C GLY A 167 22.81 -27.74 -6.72
N GLY A 168 24.12 -27.98 -6.67
CA GLY A 168 24.88 -28.47 -7.83
C GLY A 168 25.42 -27.38 -8.74
N THR A 169 25.12 -26.12 -8.47
CA THR A 169 25.60 -24.96 -9.24
C THR A 169 26.34 -23.97 -8.33
N LYS A 170 27.09 -23.05 -8.95
CA LYS A 170 27.92 -22.07 -8.21
C LYS A 170 27.16 -21.37 -7.08
N TRP A 171 26.06 -20.73 -7.40
CA TRP A 171 25.36 -19.88 -6.45
C TRP A 171 24.46 -20.68 -5.50
N SER A 172 23.85 -21.76 -5.96
CA SER A 172 23.10 -22.66 -5.09
C SER A 172 23.98 -23.37 -4.07
N ASN A 173 25.21 -23.77 -4.47
CA ASN A 173 26.17 -24.35 -3.53
C ASN A 173 26.64 -23.29 -2.52
N LEU A 174 26.89 -22.04 -2.94
CA LEU A 174 27.24 -20.95 -2.04
C LEU A 174 26.17 -20.73 -0.96
N ARG A 175 24.86 -20.78 -1.31
CA ARG A 175 23.78 -20.73 -0.31
C ARG A 175 23.90 -21.88 0.69
N ARG A 176 24.16 -23.09 0.20
CA ARG A 176 24.29 -24.29 1.06
C ARG A 176 25.51 -24.17 1.99
N ASP A 177 26.63 -23.67 1.49
CA ASP A 177 27.85 -23.41 2.28
C ASP A 177 27.60 -22.33 3.35
N HIS A 178 26.67 -21.42 3.11
CA HIS A 178 26.19 -20.43 4.09
C HIS A 178 25.18 -21.01 5.11
N GLY A 179 24.93 -22.33 5.11
CA GLY A 179 24.05 -23.03 6.06
C GLY A 179 22.59 -23.17 5.65
N TYR A 180 22.21 -22.71 4.46
CA TYR A 180 20.84 -22.78 3.96
C TYR A 180 20.69 -23.92 2.95
N ALA A 181 20.52 -25.14 3.42
CA ALA A 181 20.47 -26.36 2.58
C ALA A 181 19.30 -26.34 1.59
N GLN A 182 18.12 -25.84 2.02
CA GLN A 182 16.93 -25.76 1.17
C GLN A 182 16.86 -24.44 0.41
N PRO A 183 16.26 -24.43 -0.79
CA PRO A 183 15.98 -23.21 -1.52
C PRO A 183 15.09 -22.24 -0.72
N HIS A 184 15.31 -20.96 -0.91
CA HIS A 184 14.41 -19.91 -0.40
C HIS A 184 13.06 -19.90 -1.12
N ALA A 185 13.03 -20.34 -2.38
CA ALA A 185 11.84 -20.50 -3.23
C ALA A 185 11.08 -19.17 -3.44
N ILE A 186 11.80 -18.10 -3.75
CA ILE A 186 11.23 -16.77 -3.95
C ILE A 186 10.57 -16.68 -5.31
N LYS A 187 9.30 -16.26 -5.34
CA LYS A 187 8.49 -16.24 -6.56
C LYS A 187 8.43 -14.88 -7.24
N THR A 188 8.42 -13.78 -6.48
CA THR A 188 8.14 -12.45 -7.01
C THR A 188 9.37 -11.55 -6.89
N TRP A 189 9.70 -10.84 -7.99
CA TRP A 189 10.94 -10.07 -8.12
C TRP A 189 10.67 -8.74 -8.80
N CYS A 190 11.24 -7.65 -8.26
CA CYS A 190 11.25 -6.34 -8.90
C CYS A 190 12.55 -6.14 -9.67
N LEU A 191 12.45 -5.70 -10.91
CA LEU A 191 13.58 -5.40 -11.80
C LEU A 191 14.06 -3.96 -11.56
N GLY A 192 14.65 -3.69 -10.39
CA GLY A 192 15.08 -2.37 -9.94
C GLY A 192 14.04 -1.61 -9.14
N ASN A 193 14.24 -0.30 -9.00
CA ASN A 193 13.40 0.66 -8.29
C ASN A 193 13.51 2.05 -8.92
N GLU A 194 12.37 2.71 -9.23
CA GLU A 194 12.27 4.13 -9.62
C GLU A 194 13.33 4.60 -10.64
N MET A 195 13.62 3.77 -11.64
CA MET A 195 14.72 4.03 -12.58
C MET A 195 14.50 5.25 -13.49
N ASP A 196 13.30 5.85 -13.49
CA ASP A 196 12.95 7.12 -14.12
C ASP A 196 13.40 8.34 -13.31
N GLY A 197 13.60 8.17 -11.99
CA GLY A 197 13.91 9.26 -11.07
C GLY A 197 15.37 9.66 -11.08
N THR A 198 15.68 10.96 -11.25
CA THR A 198 17.05 11.49 -11.26
C THR A 198 17.78 11.33 -9.93
N TRP A 199 17.07 11.07 -8.83
CA TRP A 199 17.64 10.75 -7.51
C TRP A 199 18.14 9.31 -7.41
N GLN A 200 17.69 8.43 -8.30
CA GLN A 200 18.02 7.00 -8.26
C GLN A 200 19.42 6.75 -8.79
N ILE A 201 20.22 5.97 -8.05
CA ILE A 201 21.55 5.57 -8.50
C ILE A 201 21.41 4.76 -9.79
N GLY A 202 22.08 5.23 -10.87
CA GLY A 202 22.04 4.56 -12.16
C GLY A 202 20.71 4.74 -12.91
N HIS A 203 19.93 5.79 -12.61
CA HIS A 203 18.76 6.15 -13.43
C HIS A 203 19.15 6.25 -14.92
N MET A 204 18.24 5.91 -15.80
CA MET A 204 18.51 5.80 -17.23
C MET A 204 17.25 6.08 -18.06
N PRO A 205 17.38 6.33 -19.37
CA PRO A 205 16.22 6.46 -20.26
C PRO A 205 15.34 5.21 -20.29
N ALA A 206 14.04 5.37 -20.50
CA ALA A 206 13.03 4.30 -20.49
C ALA A 206 13.40 3.12 -21.43
N SER A 207 13.81 3.43 -22.66
CA SER A 207 14.20 2.40 -23.64
C SER A 207 15.46 1.63 -23.24
N GLU A 208 16.42 2.28 -22.56
CA GLU A 208 17.61 1.62 -22.03
C GLU A 208 17.25 0.70 -20.87
N TYR A 209 16.44 1.19 -19.95
CA TYR A 209 15.91 0.38 -18.85
C TYR A 209 15.11 -0.83 -19.38
N GLY A 210 14.22 -0.63 -20.36
CA GLY A 210 13.42 -1.71 -20.96
C GLY A 210 14.29 -2.82 -21.56
N ARG A 211 15.34 -2.47 -22.30
CA ARG A 211 16.31 -3.46 -22.84
C ARG A 211 17.06 -4.21 -21.73
N LYS A 212 17.51 -3.49 -20.68
CA LYS A 212 18.15 -4.12 -19.51
C LYS A 212 17.19 -5.06 -18.81
N ALA A 213 15.91 -4.68 -18.69
CA ALA A 213 14.87 -5.52 -18.10
C ALA A 213 14.61 -6.80 -18.92
N VAL A 214 14.61 -6.72 -20.24
CA VAL A 214 14.53 -7.90 -21.13
C VAL A 214 15.68 -8.86 -20.89
N ASP A 215 16.91 -8.34 -20.84
CA ASP A 215 18.11 -9.17 -20.66
C ASP A 215 18.10 -9.86 -19.28
N ALA A 216 17.85 -9.12 -18.22
CA ALA A 216 17.72 -9.67 -16.88
C ALA A 216 16.58 -10.71 -16.79
N ALA A 217 15.40 -10.41 -17.32
CA ALA A 217 14.26 -11.30 -17.28
C ALA A 217 14.51 -12.65 -17.98
N ARG A 218 15.18 -12.62 -19.15
CA ARG A 218 15.57 -13.82 -19.88
C ARG A 218 16.54 -14.69 -19.07
N GLN A 219 17.54 -14.07 -18.48
CA GLN A 219 18.53 -14.77 -17.66
C GLN A 219 17.91 -15.32 -16.37
N MET A 220 17.09 -14.55 -15.65
CA MET A 220 16.39 -14.99 -14.43
C MET A 220 15.46 -16.17 -14.72
N ARG A 221 14.71 -16.15 -15.84
CA ARG A 221 13.82 -17.25 -16.24
C ARG A 221 14.54 -18.46 -16.79
N ALA A 222 15.73 -18.30 -17.32
CA ALA A 222 16.59 -19.43 -17.68
C ALA A 222 17.03 -20.22 -16.44
N VAL A 223 17.13 -19.53 -15.28
CA VAL A 223 17.45 -20.16 -13.98
C VAL A 223 16.19 -20.76 -13.34
N ASP A 224 15.11 -20.00 -13.25
CA ASP A 224 13.82 -20.45 -12.70
C ASP A 224 12.66 -19.88 -13.54
N PRO A 225 12.03 -20.70 -14.41
CA PRO A 225 10.94 -20.23 -15.27
C PRO A 225 9.67 -19.85 -14.52
N SER A 226 9.57 -20.18 -13.24
CA SER A 226 8.38 -19.91 -12.41
C SER A 226 8.36 -18.55 -11.75
N VAL A 227 9.44 -17.75 -11.88
CA VAL A 227 9.51 -16.40 -11.27
C VAL A 227 8.53 -15.42 -11.93
N GLN A 228 7.92 -14.59 -11.11
CA GLN A 228 7.10 -13.45 -11.52
C GLN A 228 7.94 -12.18 -11.47
N LEU A 229 7.97 -11.44 -12.57
CA LEU A 229 8.85 -10.29 -12.75
C LEU A 229 8.05 -9.01 -12.90
N ILE A 230 8.40 -8.01 -12.11
CA ILE A 230 7.79 -6.68 -12.10
C ILE A 230 8.79 -5.68 -12.66
N ALA A 231 8.43 -5.02 -13.77
CA ALA A 231 9.23 -3.91 -14.30
C ALA A 231 8.98 -2.63 -13.49
N CYS A 232 9.98 -1.73 -13.40
CA CYS A 232 9.76 -0.39 -12.89
C CYS A 232 8.87 0.39 -13.84
N GLY A 233 7.72 0.85 -13.33
CA GLY A 233 6.95 1.91 -13.95
C GLY A 233 7.38 3.29 -13.44
N SER A 234 6.61 4.31 -13.79
CA SER A 234 6.85 5.68 -13.31
C SER A 234 6.82 5.75 -11.79
N SER A 235 7.81 6.42 -11.20
CA SER A 235 7.97 6.62 -9.75
C SER A 235 6.87 7.51 -9.13
N GLY A 236 6.05 8.14 -9.95
CA GLY A 236 4.89 8.90 -9.50
C GLY A 236 4.30 9.81 -10.58
N PRO A 237 3.05 10.26 -10.39
CA PRO A 237 2.35 11.08 -11.38
C PRO A 237 2.93 12.50 -11.52
N GLY A 238 3.80 12.92 -10.60
CA GLY A 238 4.51 14.22 -10.69
C GLY A 238 5.74 14.22 -11.59
N GLN A 239 6.15 13.07 -12.14
CA GLN A 239 7.27 13.01 -13.08
C GLN A 239 6.88 13.57 -14.44
N SER A 240 7.78 14.31 -15.05
CA SER A 240 7.57 14.83 -16.41
C SER A 240 7.44 13.74 -17.47
N THR A 241 7.90 12.55 -17.17
CA THR A 241 7.87 11.35 -18.01
C THR A 241 6.70 10.40 -17.67
N PHE A 242 5.81 10.80 -16.74
CA PHE A 242 4.69 9.95 -16.31
C PHE A 242 3.86 9.44 -17.50
N LEU A 243 3.51 8.17 -17.50
CA LEU A 243 2.86 7.38 -18.56
C LEU A 243 3.72 7.16 -19.82
N GLU A 244 4.54 8.14 -20.22
CA GLU A 244 5.44 7.97 -21.37
C GLU A 244 6.56 6.99 -21.03
N TRP A 245 7.14 7.09 -19.83
CA TRP A 245 8.06 6.09 -19.28
C TRP A 245 7.45 4.70 -19.31
N ASP A 246 6.23 4.55 -18.77
CA ASP A 246 5.54 3.26 -18.71
C ASP A 246 5.32 2.67 -20.10
N ARG A 247 4.93 3.51 -21.07
CA ARG A 247 4.74 3.10 -22.47
C ARG A 247 6.03 2.60 -23.10
N GLU A 248 7.11 3.39 -23.03
CA GLU A 248 8.39 3.03 -23.66
C GLU A 248 9.01 1.78 -23.04
N VAL A 249 9.00 1.68 -21.70
CA VAL A 249 9.47 0.48 -20.99
C VAL A 249 8.70 -0.75 -21.45
N LEU A 250 7.37 -0.66 -21.50
CA LEU A 250 6.54 -1.80 -21.89
C LEU A 250 6.65 -2.13 -23.38
N GLU A 251 6.90 -1.18 -24.28
CA GLU A 251 7.17 -1.46 -25.69
C GLU A 251 8.40 -2.36 -25.85
N GLU A 252 9.41 -2.22 -24.99
CA GLU A 252 10.59 -3.09 -24.99
C GLU A 252 10.33 -4.44 -24.30
N CYS A 253 9.78 -4.45 -23.08
CA CYS A 253 9.83 -5.63 -22.20
C CYS A 253 8.48 -6.34 -21.96
N TYR A 254 7.37 -5.95 -22.60
CA TYR A 254 6.01 -6.45 -22.31
C TYR A 254 5.92 -7.97 -22.22
N SER A 255 6.52 -8.69 -23.17
CA SER A 255 6.47 -10.16 -23.22
C SER A 255 7.27 -10.83 -22.09
N GLN A 256 8.22 -10.12 -21.49
CA GLN A 256 9.20 -10.65 -20.54
C GLN A 256 8.79 -10.40 -19.07
N VAL A 257 7.81 -9.54 -18.78
CA VAL A 257 7.42 -9.20 -17.42
C VAL A 257 5.98 -9.60 -17.13
N ASP A 258 5.61 -9.76 -15.87
CA ASP A 258 4.27 -10.16 -15.44
C ASP A 258 3.47 -8.98 -14.89
N GLY A 259 4.17 -7.94 -14.46
CA GLY A 259 3.58 -6.71 -13.96
C GLY A 259 4.49 -5.52 -14.17
N ILE A 260 3.93 -4.33 -13.89
CA ILE A 260 4.64 -3.06 -13.84
C ILE A 260 4.34 -2.37 -12.51
N SER A 261 5.36 -1.73 -11.91
CA SER A 261 5.20 -1.02 -10.64
C SER A 261 4.66 0.38 -10.83
N LEU A 262 4.04 0.91 -9.79
CA LEU A 262 3.68 2.32 -9.64
C LEU A 262 3.78 2.72 -8.18
N HIS A 263 4.16 3.98 -7.92
CA HIS A 263 4.36 4.52 -6.59
C HIS A 263 3.57 5.81 -6.41
N ARG A 264 3.14 6.09 -5.18
CA ARG A 264 2.59 7.39 -4.80
C ARG A 264 2.68 7.61 -3.30
N TYR A 265 3.14 8.81 -2.93
CA TYR A 265 3.13 9.30 -1.57
C TYR A 265 2.22 10.51 -1.42
N TYR A 266 1.63 10.67 -0.25
CA TYR A 266 0.63 11.68 0.07
C TYR A 266 1.09 12.52 1.25
N GLY A 267 0.64 13.77 1.32
CA GLY A 267 0.90 14.64 2.47
C GLY A 267 -0.06 15.83 2.47
N ASN A 268 -0.39 16.31 3.66
CA ASN A 268 -1.26 17.48 3.85
C ASN A 268 -0.49 18.62 4.49
N ASP A 269 0.59 19.08 3.84
CA ASP A 269 1.33 20.26 4.26
C ASP A 269 0.92 21.50 3.43
N ALA A 270 1.30 22.69 3.92
CA ALA A 270 0.93 23.95 3.30
C ALA A 270 1.50 24.14 1.88
N THR A 271 2.52 23.39 1.49
CA THR A 271 3.19 23.44 0.19
C THR A 271 2.83 22.29 -0.72
N GLY A 272 2.14 21.27 -0.18
CA GLY A 272 1.72 20.09 -0.90
C GLY A 272 0.51 20.31 -1.82
N GLU A 273 0.07 19.23 -2.45
CA GLU A 273 -1.04 19.19 -3.41
C GLU A 273 -2.34 19.76 -2.82
N THR A 274 -2.62 19.45 -1.55
CA THR A 274 -3.86 19.84 -0.85
C THR A 274 -3.76 21.16 -0.08
N ARG A 275 -2.56 21.70 0.08
CA ARG A 275 -2.28 22.96 0.77
C ARG A 275 -2.86 23.06 2.19
N GLY A 276 -2.87 21.94 2.92
CA GLY A 276 -3.40 21.87 4.28
C GLY A 276 -4.93 21.72 4.35
N ASP A 277 -5.62 21.58 3.22
CA ASP A 277 -7.07 21.38 3.17
C ASP A 277 -7.40 19.90 3.47
N SER A 278 -7.99 19.66 4.63
CA SER A 278 -8.32 18.31 5.11
C SER A 278 -9.32 17.58 4.23
N LEU A 279 -10.33 18.28 3.67
CA LEU A 279 -11.34 17.62 2.83
C LEU A 279 -10.71 17.13 1.51
N LYS A 280 -9.91 17.96 0.87
CA LYS A 280 -9.16 17.58 -0.34
C LYS A 280 -8.17 16.47 -0.06
N TYR A 281 -7.50 16.52 1.10
CA TYR A 281 -6.57 15.48 1.51
C TYR A 281 -7.25 14.12 1.66
N LEU A 282 -8.38 14.07 2.35
CA LEU A 282 -9.15 12.85 2.52
C LEU A 282 -9.75 12.30 1.21
N ALA A 283 -9.75 13.11 0.14
CA ALA A 283 -10.20 12.70 -1.20
C ALA A 283 -9.06 12.19 -2.11
N LEU A 284 -7.80 12.21 -1.67
CA LEU A 284 -6.65 11.78 -2.49
C LEU A 284 -6.65 10.29 -2.87
N ASN A 285 -7.50 9.49 -2.25
CA ASN A 285 -7.74 8.13 -2.71
C ASN A 285 -8.32 8.07 -4.14
N LEU A 286 -9.07 9.10 -4.57
CA LEU A 286 -9.56 9.20 -5.95
C LEU A 286 -8.41 9.40 -6.94
N ALA A 287 -7.39 10.16 -6.54
CA ALA A 287 -6.19 10.34 -7.34
C ALA A 287 -5.33 9.06 -7.43
N MET A 288 -5.38 8.17 -6.43
CA MET A 288 -4.81 6.82 -6.54
C MET A 288 -5.53 5.98 -7.60
N GLU A 289 -6.86 6.00 -7.59
CA GLU A 289 -7.66 5.28 -8.57
C GLU A 289 -7.40 5.76 -10.00
N GLU A 290 -7.34 7.08 -10.19
CA GLU A 290 -7.01 7.68 -11.48
C GLU A 290 -5.64 7.22 -11.99
N GLN A 291 -4.60 7.25 -11.15
CA GLN A 291 -3.27 6.77 -11.52
C GLN A 291 -3.28 5.29 -11.91
N ILE A 292 -3.98 4.43 -11.14
CA ILE A 292 -4.13 3.01 -11.47
C ILE A 292 -4.81 2.84 -12.84
N ASP A 293 -5.88 3.58 -13.09
CA ASP A 293 -6.62 3.51 -14.35
C ASP A 293 -5.77 3.99 -15.53
N GLN A 294 -5.00 5.05 -15.38
CA GLN A 294 -4.10 5.60 -16.41
C GLN A 294 -2.99 4.60 -16.77
N VAL A 295 -2.28 4.03 -15.78
CA VAL A 295 -1.21 3.05 -16.04
C VAL A 295 -1.79 1.75 -16.63
N ALA A 296 -2.96 1.29 -16.16
CA ALA A 296 -3.64 0.14 -16.75
C ALA A 296 -4.03 0.37 -18.22
N ALA A 297 -4.43 1.59 -18.59
CA ALA A 297 -4.71 1.95 -19.97
C ALA A 297 -3.45 1.90 -20.84
N VAL A 298 -2.28 2.32 -20.34
CA VAL A 298 -1.00 2.18 -21.03
C VAL A 298 -0.67 0.70 -21.24
N CYS A 299 -0.83 -0.14 -20.21
CA CYS A 299 -0.60 -1.58 -20.35
C CYS A 299 -1.48 -2.20 -21.45
N GLU A 300 -2.76 -1.83 -21.51
CA GLU A 300 -3.69 -2.34 -22.53
C GLU A 300 -3.37 -1.79 -23.93
N TYR A 301 -2.93 -0.53 -24.02
CA TYR A 301 -2.48 0.06 -25.29
C TYR A 301 -1.29 -0.71 -25.85
N VAL A 302 -0.24 -0.93 -25.04
CA VAL A 302 0.97 -1.66 -25.48
C VAL A 302 0.64 -3.13 -25.77
N ARG A 303 -0.23 -3.76 -24.97
CA ARG A 303 -0.71 -5.12 -25.24
C ARG A 303 -1.29 -5.27 -26.63
N LYS A 304 -2.18 -4.36 -27.02
CA LYS A 304 -2.80 -4.37 -28.35
C LYS A 304 -1.80 -4.09 -29.46
N ARG A 305 -0.91 -3.13 -29.24
CA ARG A 305 0.12 -2.75 -30.22
C ARG A 305 1.10 -3.89 -30.51
N THR A 306 1.48 -4.65 -29.49
CA THR A 306 2.40 -5.81 -29.60
C THR A 306 1.68 -7.10 -30.00
N GLY A 307 0.35 -7.12 -30.08
CA GLY A 307 -0.44 -8.31 -30.36
C GLY A 307 -0.39 -9.37 -29.25
N SER A 308 0.00 -8.99 -28.02
CA SER A 308 0.13 -9.93 -26.91
C SER A 308 -1.23 -10.38 -26.38
N SER A 309 -1.37 -11.68 -26.13
CA SER A 309 -2.52 -12.24 -25.40
C SER A 309 -2.37 -12.12 -23.88
N LYS A 310 -1.14 -11.95 -23.37
CA LYS A 310 -0.82 -11.79 -21.96
C LYS A 310 -1.37 -10.47 -21.44
N ARG A 311 -1.96 -10.49 -20.24
CA ARG A 311 -2.35 -9.28 -19.50
C ARG A 311 -1.40 -9.07 -18.34
N LEU A 312 -0.81 -7.91 -18.25
CA LEU A 312 -0.02 -7.51 -17.09
C LEU A 312 -0.93 -7.08 -15.96
N TRP A 313 -0.47 -7.30 -14.74
CA TRP A 313 -1.08 -6.76 -13.53
C TRP A 313 -0.22 -5.61 -12.98
N LEU A 314 -0.81 -4.78 -12.14
CA LEU A 314 -0.13 -3.66 -11.53
C LEU A 314 0.40 -4.03 -10.14
N SER A 315 1.60 -3.57 -9.85
CA SER A 315 2.24 -3.62 -8.54
C SER A 315 2.31 -2.21 -7.97
N PHE A 316 1.41 -1.87 -7.06
CA PHE A 316 1.49 -0.60 -6.34
C PHE A 316 2.43 -0.76 -5.13
N ASP A 317 3.70 -1.06 -5.39
CA ASP A 317 4.63 -1.59 -4.38
C ASP A 317 5.34 -0.52 -3.54
N GLU A 318 4.93 0.75 -3.67
CA GLU A 318 5.17 1.81 -2.69
C GLU A 318 3.99 2.77 -2.63
N TRP A 319 3.33 2.84 -1.47
CA TRP A 319 2.32 3.85 -1.21
C TRP A 319 2.22 4.13 0.29
N ASN A 320 2.10 5.39 0.69
CA ASN A 320 1.80 5.80 2.06
C ASN A 320 1.64 7.34 2.14
N VAL A 321 1.39 7.83 3.34
CA VAL A 321 1.59 9.22 3.71
C VAL A 321 3.08 9.47 3.95
N TRP A 322 3.60 10.57 3.42
CA TRP A 322 4.99 11.00 3.62
C TRP A 322 5.11 12.52 3.55
N TYR A 323 5.36 13.14 4.69
CA TYR A 323 5.56 14.60 4.81
C TYR A 323 6.95 15.06 4.40
N ARG A 324 7.81 14.15 3.92
CA ARG A 324 9.18 14.40 3.46
C ARG A 324 10.10 15.00 4.52
N ARG A 325 9.82 14.75 5.79
CA ARG A 325 10.70 15.11 6.90
C ARG A 325 11.86 14.14 6.92
N ARG A 326 13.04 14.60 6.51
CA ARG A 326 14.19 13.70 6.42
C ARG A 326 14.67 13.22 7.79
N GLY A 327 14.68 14.07 8.81
CA GLY A 327 15.27 13.74 10.10
C GLY A 327 16.79 13.57 10.02
N GLY A 328 17.37 12.97 11.07
CA GLY A 328 18.81 12.72 11.17
C GLY A 328 19.63 13.98 11.52
N ASN A 329 20.90 13.77 11.88
CA ASN A 329 21.84 14.83 12.26
C ASN A 329 22.90 15.13 11.19
N GLY A 330 22.71 14.59 9.97
CA GLY A 330 23.66 14.73 8.86
C GLY A 330 24.92 13.87 8.97
N GLN A 331 25.12 13.14 10.06
CA GLN A 331 26.26 12.25 10.24
C GLN A 331 26.01 10.90 9.56
N ARG A 332 27.08 10.36 8.97
CA ARG A 332 27.08 9.01 8.43
C ARG A 332 27.20 8.01 9.57
N GLN A 333 26.12 7.32 9.85
CA GLN A 333 26.08 6.28 10.90
C GLN A 333 25.20 5.13 10.46
N GLN A 334 25.30 4.00 11.12
CA GLN A 334 24.36 2.91 10.96
C GLN A 334 23.01 3.31 11.54
N ALA A 335 21.94 2.96 10.86
CA ALA A 335 20.56 3.15 11.33
C ALA A 335 20.26 4.57 11.86
N PRO A 336 20.51 5.63 11.09
CA PRO A 336 20.15 6.98 11.52
C PRO A 336 18.62 7.11 11.65
N HIS A 337 18.15 8.01 12.52
CA HIS A 337 16.73 8.34 12.61
C HIS A 337 16.29 9.13 11.38
N LEU A 338 15.90 8.44 10.31
CA LEU A 338 15.44 9.03 9.04
C LEU A 338 13.96 8.70 8.81
N LEU A 339 13.22 9.67 8.33
CA LEU A 339 11.82 9.52 7.90
C LEU A 339 10.93 8.88 8.98
N GLU A 340 11.20 9.12 10.24
CA GLU A 340 10.36 8.67 11.36
C GLU A 340 9.20 9.65 11.51
N GLU A 341 8.21 9.51 10.63
CA GLU A 341 7.02 10.36 10.61
C GLU A 341 6.09 10.02 11.78
N GLU A 342 5.42 11.02 12.33
CA GLU A 342 4.36 10.87 13.31
C GLU A 342 3.00 11.06 12.61
N TYR A 343 2.18 10.03 12.62
CA TYR A 343 0.88 10.02 11.95
C TYR A 343 -0.27 10.35 12.89
N ASN A 344 -1.19 11.15 12.37
CA ASN A 344 -2.38 11.59 13.09
C ASN A 344 -3.66 10.90 12.57
N LEU A 345 -4.82 11.24 13.12
CA LEU A 345 -6.10 10.67 12.70
C LEU A 345 -6.41 10.96 11.23
N GLU A 346 -6.10 12.17 10.73
CA GLU A 346 -6.34 12.54 9.34
C GLU A 346 -5.60 11.61 8.37
N ASP A 347 -4.35 11.26 8.71
CA ASP A 347 -3.55 10.31 7.93
C ASP A 347 -4.16 8.91 7.93
N ALA A 348 -4.69 8.47 9.09
CA ALA A 348 -5.38 7.19 9.19
C ALA A 348 -6.65 7.14 8.33
N LEU A 349 -7.41 8.22 8.29
CA LEU A 349 -8.61 8.31 7.46
C LEU A 349 -8.27 8.27 5.97
N LEU A 350 -7.18 8.96 5.55
CA LEU A 350 -6.69 8.85 4.18
C LEU A 350 -6.25 7.41 3.86
N VAL A 351 -5.45 6.77 4.73
CA VAL A 351 -5.04 5.37 4.52
C VAL A 351 -6.24 4.45 4.38
N GLY A 352 -7.31 4.67 5.17
CA GLY A 352 -8.59 3.98 4.98
C GLY A 352 -9.20 4.21 3.59
N GLY A 353 -9.18 5.45 3.10
CA GLY A 353 -9.60 5.77 1.74
C GLY A 353 -8.74 5.09 0.66
N LEU A 354 -7.41 5.00 0.87
CA LEU A 354 -6.49 4.29 -0.04
C LEU A 354 -6.75 2.77 -0.05
N VAL A 355 -7.10 2.17 1.09
CA VAL A 355 -7.59 0.79 1.17
C VAL A 355 -8.86 0.62 0.32
N ASN A 356 -9.81 1.55 0.41
CA ASN A 356 -11.02 1.52 -0.43
C ASN A 356 -10.68 1.61 -1.92
N ALA A 357 -9.72 2.46 -2.31
CA ALA A 357 -9.26 2.60 -3.70
C ALA A 357 -8.64 1.30 -4.23
N LEU A 358 -7.78 0.65 -3.43
CA LEU A 358 -7.17 -0.63 -3.80
C LEU A 358 -8.23 -1.73 -3.98
N LEU A 359 -9.24 -1.80 -3.10
CA LEU A 359 -10.36 -2.74 -3.26
C LEU A 359 -11.14 -2.49 -4.56
N ARG A 360 -11.44 -1.23 -4.87
CA ARG A 360 -12.15 -0.86 -6.10
C ARG A 360 -11.33 -1.07 -7.38
N ARG A 361 -10.01 -1.23 -7.27
CA ARG A 361 -9.09 -1.47 -8.41
C ARG A 361 -8.38 -2.82 -8.33
N SER A 362 -8.91 -3.74 -7.53
CA SER A 362 -8.35 -5.09 -7.34
C SER A 362 -8.42 -5.99 -8.59
N ASP A 363 -9.19 -5.60 -9.59
CA ASP A 363 -9.17 -6.19 -10.93
C ASP A 363 -7.89 -5.87 -11.73
N LYS A 364 -7.16 -4.83 -11.36
CA LYS A 364 -5.93 -4.35 -11.99
C LYS A 364 -4.70 -4.53 -11.11
N VAL A 365 -4.83 -4.20 -9.82
CA VAL A 365 -3.74 -4.27 -8.83
C VAL A 365 -3.72 -5.64 -8.17
N ARG A 366 -2.60 -6.36 -8.30
CA ARG A 366 -2.42 -7.67 -7.67
C ARG A 366 -1.53 -7.60 -6.43
N VAL A 367 -0.52 -6.76 -6.46
CA VAL A 367 0.41 -6.51 -5.34
C VAL A 367 0.34 -5.04 -4.98
N ALA A 368 0.27 -4.73 -3.69
CA ALA A 368 0.49 -3.37 -3.20
C ALA A 368 1.21 -3.42 -1.85
N CYS A 369 2.21 -2.55 -1.64
CA CYS A 369 3.01 -2.58 -0.44
C CYS A 369 2.95 -1.23 0.27
N LEU A 370 2.42 -1.22 1.49
CA LEU A 370 2.50 -0.06 2.37
C LEU A 370 3.99 0.20 2.70
N ALA A 371 4.47 1.36 2.39
CA ALA A 371 5.85 1.80 2.61
C ALA A 371 5.93 2.71 3.84
N GLN A 372 6.57 2.26 4.92
CA GLN A 372 7.18 0.97 5.18
C GLN A 372 6.48 0.31 6.37
N LEU A 373 7.06 -0.79 6.88
CA LEU A 373 6.40 -1.56 7.95
C LEU A 373 6.78 -1.08 9.35
N VAL A 374 8.06 -0.72 9.56
CA VAL A 374 8.62 -0.40 10.90
C VAL A 374 9.48 0.85 10.84
N ASN A 375 9.29 1.76 11.78
CA ASN A 375 10.01 3.00 12.04
C ASN A 375 9.97 4.05 10.93
N VAL A 376 10.29 3.69 9.71
CA VAL A 376 10.42 4.61 8.57
C VAL A 376 9.07 4.75 7.89
N ILE A 377 8.48 5.93 7.93
CA ILE A 377 7.11 6.19 7.40
C ILE A 377 6.13 5.04 7.67
N ALA A 378 6.09 4.54 8.90
CA ALA A 378 5.58 3.21 9.22
C ALA A 378 4.40 3.20 10.19
N PRO A 379 3.52 2.18 10.12
CA PRO A 379 2.44 1.98 11.10
C PRO A 379 2.97 1.54 12.48
N ILE A 380 4.18 0.97 12.56
CA ILE A 380 4.81 0.50 13.80
C ILE A 380 6.08 1.29 14.07
N VAL A 381 6.20 1.84 15.27
CA VAL A 381 7.43 2.53 15.74
C VAL A 381 7.98 1.79 16.94
N THR A 382 9.30 1.56 16.94
CA THR A 382 10.00 0.83 18.02
C THR A 382 10.82 1.76 18.90
N ASN A 383 10.98 1.35 20.15
CA ASN A 383 11.95 1.91 21.08
C ASN A 383 12.63 0.79 21.89
N GLU A 384 13.44 1.14 22.87
CA GLU A 384 14.15 0.19 23.74
C GLU A 384 13.20 -0.67 24.60
N LYS A 385 11.96 -0.20 24.85
CA LYS A 385 10.97 -0.84 25.75
C LYS A 385 9.92 -1.67 25.02
N GLY A 386 9.75 -1.47 23.71
CA GLY A 386 8.71 -2.14 22.93
C GLY A 386 8.40 -1.43 21.63
N LEU A 387 7.13 -1.48 21.23
CA LEU A 387 6.62 -0.86 20.01
C LEU A 387 5.36 -0.04 20.30
N ILE A 388 5.03 0.85 19.35
CA ILE A 388 3.84 1.68 19.36
C ILE A 388 3.14 1.51 18.00
N ARG A 389 1.82 1.43 18.02
CA ARG A 389 0.96 1.43 16.85
C ARG A 389 0.59 2.87 16.52
N GLN A 390 1.02 3.37 15.38
CA GLN A 390 0.59 4.67 14.89
C GLN A 390 -0.86 4.62 14.38
N THR A 391 -1.47 5.76 14.15
CA THR A 391 -2.90 5.83 13.75
C THR A 391 -3.18 5.11 12.43
N ILE A 392 -2.26 5.15 11.44
CA ILE A 392 -2.38 4.44 10.16
C ILE A 392 -2.34 2.91 10.27
N TYR A 393 -1.91 2.40 11.42
CA TYR A 393 -1.88 0.96 11.71
C TYR A 393 -3.28 0.33 11.61
N TYR A 394 -4.31 1.00 12.12
CA TYR A 394 -5.64 0.41 12.26
C TYR A 394 -6.37 0.19 10.93
N PRO A 395 -6.48 1.17 10.01
CA PRO A 395 -7.10 0.91 8.71
C PRO A 395 -6.32 -0.14 7.90
N TYR A 396 -4.99 -0.17 8.02
CA TYR A 396 -4.17 -1.19 7.38
C TYR A 396 -4.38 -2.58 8.02
N LEU A 397 -4.47 -2.67 9.34
CA LEU A 397 -4.80 -3.92 10.05
C LEU A 397 -6.16 -4.47 9.61
N TRP A 398 -7.19 -3.61 9.50
CA TRP A 398 -8.51 -4.04 9.05
C TRP A 398 -8.48 -4.60 7.63
N ALA A 399 -7.72 -3.98 6.72
CA ALA A 399 -7.51 -4.51 5.38
C ALA A 399 -6.84 -5.89 5.39
N LEU A 400 -5.76 -6.06 6.17
CA LEU A 400 -5.04 -7.32 6.34
C LEU A 400 -5.90 -8.46 6.87
N GLN A 401 -6.71 -8.17 7.90
CA GLN A 401 -7.51 -9.18 8.59
C GLN A 401 -8.82 -9.50 7.89
N HIS A 402 -9.44 -8.51 7.24
CA HIS A 402 -10.81 -8.60 6.73
C HIS A 402 -10.93 -8.38 5.22
N GLY A 403 -9.95 -7.78 4.55
CA GLY A 403 -9.94 -7.58 3.10
C GLY A 403 -9.63 -8.88 2.34
N ARG A 404 -10.60 -9.79 2.28
CA ARG A 404 -10.46 -11.13 1.66
C ARG A 404 -11.73 -11.54 0.90
N GLY A 405 -11.65 -12.63 0.14
CA GLY A 405 -12.75 -13.12 -0.68
C GLY A 405 -12.87 -12.35 -1.98
N GLN A 406 -14.05 -11.88 -2.30
CA GLN A 406 -14.38 -11.17 -3.53
C GLN A 406 -14.60 -9.68 -3.26
N ALA A 407 -13.89 -8.80 -3.94
CA ALA A 407 -14.20 -7.38 -3.95
C ALA A 407 -15.48 -7.14 -4.77
N LEU A 408 -16.41 -6.37 -4.22
CA LEU A 408 -17.70 -6.09 -4.84
C LEU A 408 -17.69 -4.77 -5.61
N ASP A 409 -18.49 -4.71 -6.67
CA ASP A 409 -18.79 -3.49 -7.41
C ASP A 409 -20.08 -2.88 -6.85
N LEU A 410 -19.93 -1.87 -6.00
CA LEU A 410 -21.04 -1.24 -5.28
C LEU A 410 -21.69 -0.14 -6.11
N GLY A 411 -23.01 0.03 -5.92
CA GLY A 411 -23.72 1.24 -6.35
C GLY A 411 -23.72 2.25 -5.19
N VAL A 412 -22.93 3.31 -5.26
CA VAL A 412 -22.80 4.31 -4.19
C VAL A 412 -23.38 5.64 -4.65
N GLN A 413 -24.27 6.21 -3.83
CA GLN A 413 -24.76 7.58 -3.92
C GLN A 413 -24.47 8.27 -2.60
N SER A 414 -23.87 9.44 -2.64
CA SER A 414 -23.48 10.20 -1.44
C SER A 414 -23.90 11.66 -1.56
N SER A 415 -24.14 12.31 -0.41
CA SER A 415 -24.06 13.75 -0.30
C SER A 415 -22.63 14.24 -0.60
N GLU A 416 -22.48 15.51 -0.92
CA GLU A 416 -21.20 16.09 -1.32
C GLU A 416 -20.98 17.44 -0.64
N VAL A 417 -19.70 17.71 -0.34
CA VAL A 417 -19.20 19.02 0.02
C VAL A 417 -18.11 19.38 -1.00
N ASP A 418 -18.21 20.55 -1.63
CA ASP A 418 -17.25 21.01 -2.65
C ASP A 418 -16.99 19.99 -3.78
N GLN A 419 -18.03 19.28 -4.22
CA GLN A 419 -18.00 18.21 -5.22
C GLN A 419 -17.21 16.96 -4.78
N ILE A 420 -16.91 16.85 -3.50
CA ILE A 420 -16.31 15.66 -2.88
C ILE A 420 -17.39 14.89 -2.13
N ALA A 421 -17.57 13.62 -2.45
CA ALA A 421 -18.52 12.76 -1.78
C ALA A 421 -18.20 12.64 -0.28
N ASP A 422 -19.20 12.87 0.59
CA ASP A 422 -19.04 12.74 2.04
C ASP A 422 -18.69 11.30 2.45
N VAL A 423 -19.29 10.33 1.77
CA VAL A 423 -19.15 8.90 2.10
C VAL A 423 -18.43 8.17 0.97
N ASP A 424 -17.39 7.44 1.33
CA ASP A 424 -16.64 6.56 0.45
C ASP A 424 -16.72 5.13 0.98
N VAL A 425 -17.09 4.17 0.13
CA VAL A 425 -17.36 2.80 0.56
C VAL A 425 -16.74 1.80 -0.40
N SER A 426 -16.16 0.76 0.16
CA SER A 426 -15.84 -0.47 -0.55
C SER A 426 -16.31 -1.67 0.28
N ALA A 427 -16.48 -2.83 -0.38
CA ALA A 427 -16.89 -4.03 0.31
C ALA A 427 -16.24 -5.28 -0.29
N THR A 428 -16.09 -6.29 0.58
CA THR A 428 -15.77 -7.65 0.18
C THR A 428 -16.87 -8.62 0.60
N PHE A 429 -16.96 -9.73 -0.10
CA PHE A 429 -17.82 -10.85 0.24
C PHE A 429 -17.02 -12.15 0.20
N ASP A 430 -17.11 -12.93 1.26
CA ASP A 430 -16.55 -14.27 1.29
C ASP A 430 -17.68 -15.30 1.09
N PRO A 431 -17.77 -15.98 -0.09
CA PRO A 431 -18.82 -16.94 -0.35
C PRO A 431 -18.78 -18.17 0.57
N ALA A 432 -17.61 -18.53 1.12
CA ALA A 432 -17.46 -19.70 1.98
C ALA A 432 -18.06 -19.48 3.38
N THR A 433 -17.91 -18.28 3.92
CA THR A 433 -18.43 -17.88 5.23
C THR A 433 -19.70 -17.07 5.15
N ARG A 434 -20.08 -16.60 3.95
CA ARG A 434 -21.18 -15.66 3.67
C ARG A 434 -21.03 -14.34 4.43
N GLU A 435 -19.79 -13.93 4.69
CA GLU A 435 -19.47 -12.69 5.39
C GLU A 435 -19.30 -11.54 4.39
N TYR A 436 -20.04 -10.45 4.62
CA TYR A 436 -19.75 -9.15 4.02
C TYR A 436 -18.90 -8.33 4.97
N VAL A 437 -17.89 -7.66 4.41
CA VAL A 437 -17.07 -6.68 5.12
C VAL A 437 -17.15 -5.36 4.36
N LEU A 438 -17.68 -4.34 5.02
CA LEU A 438 -17.81 -2.99 4.47
C LEU A 438 -16.80 -2.07 5.12
N PHE A 439 -16.02 -1.37 4.30
CA PHE A 439 -15.08 -0.35 4.68
C PHE A 439 -15.67 1.01 4.35
N LEU A 440 -16.00 1.80 5.37
CA LEU A 440 -16.84 2.98 5.29
C LEU A 440 -16.05 4.20 5.77
N LEU A 441 -15.78 5.16 4.88
CA LEU A 441 -15.15 6.43 5.22
C LEU A 441 -16.21 7.54 5.19
N ASN A 442 -16.37 8.26 6.30
CA ASN A 442 -17.06 9.54 6.35
C ASN A 442 -16.03 10.67 6.35
N ARG A 443 -15.91 11.38 5.21
CA ARG A 443 -15.01 12.52 5.03
C ARG A 443 -15.57 13.83 5.56
N ASN A 444 -16.87 13.87 5.86
CA ASN A 444 -17.50 15.10 6.31
C ASN A 444 -16.87 15.58 7.62
N LEU A 445 -16.30 16.77 7.60
CA LEU A 445 -15.56 17.33 8.74
C LEU A 445 -16.49 17.86 9.84
N ALA A 446 -17.76 18.11 9.51
CA ALA A 446 -18.71 18.79 10.39
C ALA A 446 -19.80 17.88 10.95
N SER A 447 -20.26 16.87 10.16
CA SER A 447 -21.47 16.12 10.51
C SER A 447 -21.30 14.60 10.41
N GLN A 448 -22.02 13.93 11.29
CA GLN A 448 -22.33 12.50 11.16
C GLN A 448 -23.11 12.26 9.86
N GLN A 449 -22.86 11.13 9.22
CA GLN A 449 -23.60 10.70 8.03
C GLN A 449 -24.42 9.46 8.32
N GLU A 450 -25.68 9.50 7.91
CA GLU A 450 -26.54 8.32 7.87
C GLU A 450 -26.43 7.68 6.49
N VAL A 451 -26.16 6.37 6.45
CA VAL A 451 -25.98 5.60 5.23
C VAL A 451 -26.98 4.46 5.18
N ASN A 452 -27.78 4.43 4.10
CA ASN A 452 -28.72 3.36 3.82
C ASN A 452 -28.02 2.27 3.00
N LEU A 453 -27.86 1.10 3.58
CA LEU A 453 -27.29 -0.10 2.96
C LEU A 453 -28.44 -0.97 2.42
N PHE A 454 -28.38 -1.33 1.15
CA PHE A 454 -29.36 -2.20 0.50
C PHE A 454 -28.64 -3.45 0.02
N PHE A 455 -28.92 -4.58 0.62
CA PHE A 455 -28.43 -5.90 0.22
C PHE A 455 -29.41 -6.54 -0.74
N HIS A 456 -28.88 -6.89 -1.92
CA HIS A 456 -29.61 -7.60 -2.96
C HIS A 456 -29.37 -9.10 -2.79
N ASP A 457 -30.43 -9.91 -2.84
CA ASP A 457 -30.47 -11.36 -2.67
C ASP A 457 -30.06 -11.88 -1.27
N ASP A 458 -28.80 -11.85 -0.90
CA ASP A 458 -28.29 -12.42 0.35
C ASP A 458 -28.32 -11.38 1.49
N ALA A 459 -29.49 -11.21 2.12
CA ALA A 459 -29.66 -10.26 3.20
C ALA A 459 -28.91 -10.71 4.47
N PRO A 460 -28.23 -9.79 5.18
CA PRO A 460 -27.62 -10.09 6.46
C PRO A 460 -28.63 -10.59 7.50
N SER A 461 -28.26 -11.67 8.17
CA SER A 461 -28.99 -12.26 9.30
C SER A 461 -28.37 -11.89 10.64
N ARG A 462 -27.09 -11.49 10.66
CA ARG A 462 -26.33 -11.19 11.88
C ARG A 462 -25.27 -10.13 11.64
N VAL A 463 -25.11 -9.20 12.59
CA VAL A 463 -23.93 -8.31 12.68
C VAL A 463 -22.85 -9.03 13.47
N ILE A 464 -21.63 -9.11 12.90
CA ILE A 464 -20.45 -9.72 13.53
C ILE A 464 -19.68 -8.66 14.33
N GLY A 465 -19.59 -7.45 13.81
CA GLY A 465 -18.92 -6.33 14.44
C GLY A 465 -19.15 -5.03 13.67
N PHE A 466 -19.12 -3.92 14.39
CA PHE A 466 -19.14 -2.59 13.81
C PHE A 466 -18.24 -1.70 14.65
N ASP A 467 -17.07 -1.38 14.10
CA ASP A 467 -16.03 -0.61 14.77
C ASP A 467 -15.71 0.65 13.97
N THR A 468 -15.25 1.68 14.66
CA THR A 468 -14.88 2.96 14.04
C THR A 468 -13.55 3.48 14.57
N LEU A 469 -12.81 4.15 13.69
CA LEU A 469 -11.68 4.99 14.03
C LEU A 469 -12.09 6.44 13.80
N THR A 470 -12.18 7.19 14.88
CA THR A 470 -12.64 8.60 14.88
C THR A 470 -12.00 9.36 16.03
N GLY A 471 -12.22 10.68 16.10
CA GLY A 471 -11.76 11.52 17.19
C GLY A 471 -12.25 12.96 17.08
N GLY A 472 -12.15 13.71 18.16
CA GLY A 472 -12.52 15.13 18.20
C GLY A 472 -11.50 16.05 17.49
N ASP A 473 -10.28 15.55 17.27
CA ASP A 473 -9.15 16.30 16.73
C ASP A 473 -8.45 15.47 15.63
N LEU A 474 -8.52 15.94 14.38
CA LEU A 474 -7.87 15.30 13.23
C LEU A 474 -6.34 15.21 13.36
N LYS A 475 -5.73 16.08 14.16
CA LYS A 475 -4.29 16.11 14.39
C LYS A 475 -3.85 15.30 15.61
N ALA A 476 -4.77 14.55 16.22
CA ALA A 476 -4.44 13.63 17.30
C ALA A 476 -3.63 12.45 16.79
N SER A 477 -2.51 12.16 17.44
CA SER A 477 -1.59 11.07 17.12
C SER A 477 -1.34 10.16 18.32
N ASN A 478 -0.91 8.92 18.03
CA ASN A 478 -0.42 7.98 19.02
C ASN A 478 1.11 8.16 19.16
N THR A 479 1.56 8.41 20.38
CA THR A 479 2.95 8.67 20.71
C THR A 479 3.45 7.74 21.82
N ILE A 480 4.75 7.74 22.07
CA ILE A 480 5.35 6.95 23.17
C ILE A 480 4.70 7.24 24.53
N THR A 481 4.28 8.50 24.75
CA THR A 481 3.66 8.93 26.00
C THR A 481 2.14 8.81 26.00
N SER A 482 1.52 8.56 24.84
CA SER A 482 0.07 8.43 24.67
C SER A 482 -0.20 7.44 23.54
N ALA A 483 0.10 6.16 23.78
CA ALA A 483 0.10 5.11 22.75
C ALA A 483 -1.31 4.76 22.24
N ASP A 484 -2.34 5.05 23.03
CA ASP A 484 -3.72 4.63 22.79
C ASP A 484 -4.70 5.82 22.67
N ARG A 485 -4.23 6.98 22.20
CA ARG A 485 -5.10 8.17 22.04
C ARG A 485 -6.13 7.99 20.94
N ILE A 486 -5.76 7.32 19.87
CA ILE A 486 -6.61 6.99 18.73
C ILE A 486 -6.60 5.47 18.58
N ASN A 487 -7.74 4.85 18.85
CA ASN A 487 -7.97 3.41 18.76
C ASN A 487 -9.34 3.13 18.16
N PRO A 488 -9.57 1.95 17.57
CA PRO A 488 -10.90 1.50 17.21
C PRO A 488 -11.84 1.45 18.39
N GLU A 489 -13.05 1.97 18.20
CA GLU A 489 -14.13 1.95 19.17
C GLU A 489 -15.36 1.27 18.57
N PRO A 490 -16.13 0.48 19.34
CA PRO A 490 -17.36 -0.13 18.84
C PRO A 490 -18.44 0.93 18.59
N LEU A 491 -19.19 0.74 17.50
CA LEU A 491 -20.41 1.48 17.20
C LEU A 491 -21.66 0.64 17.52
N GLU A 492 -22.78 1.33 17.69
CA GLU A 492 -24.10 0.68 17.83
C GLU A 492 -24.38 -0.18 16.58
N ALA A 493 -24.56 -1.48 16.79
CA ALA A 493 -24.80 -2.42 15.72
C ALA A 493 -26.17 -2.15 15.07
N PRO A 494 -26.26 -2.05 13.72
CA PRO A 494 -27.53 -1.91 13.04
C PRO A 494 -28.33 -3.21 13.13
N ILE A 495 -29.66 -3.12 12.99
CA ILE A 495 -30.53 -4.31 12.92
C ILE A 495 -30.31 -5.01 11.59
N PRO A 496 -29.94 -6.31 11.58
CA PRO A 496 -29.73 -7.07 10.35
C PRO A 496 -31.01 -7.15 9.51
N ALA A 497 -30.92 -6.79 8.26
CA ALA A 497 -32.02 -6.84 7.28
C ALA A 497 -31.50 -6.62 5.87
N SER A 498 -32.34 -6.83 4.84
CA SER A 498 -32.02 -6.46 3.45
C SER A 498 -31.83 -4.94 3.27
N ARG A 499 -32.39 -4.15 4.16
CA ARG A 499 -32.14 -2.71 4.27
C ARG A 499 -31.69 -2.39 5.67
N MET A 500 -30.46 -1.90 5.80
CA MET A 500 -29.87 -1.49 7.07
C MET A 500 -29.54 0.00 7.02
N VAL A 501 -29.59 0.65 8.18
CA VAL A 501 -29.15 2.04 8.34
C VAL A 501 -28.00 2.06 9.32
N VAL A 502 -26.88 2.66 8.89
CA VAL A 502 -25.71 2.88 9.74
C VAL A 502 -25.46 4.37 9.93
N LYS A 503 -24.98 4.74 11.10
CA LYS A 503 -24.60 6.11 11.42
C LYS A 503 -23.08 6.18 11.57
N LEU A 504 -22.44 6.91 10.68
CA LEU A 504 -20.99 7.09 10.67
C LEU A 504 -20.66 8.42 11.36
N PRO A 505 -19.88 8.42 12.44
CA PRO A 505 -19.42 9.66 13.04
C PRO A 505 -18.75 10.57 12.00
N ARG A 506 -18.69 11.87 12.23
CA ARG A 506 -17.88 12.76 11.39
C ARG A 506 -16.42 12.33 11.42
N GLN A 507 -15.67 12.55 10.35
CA GLN A 507 -14.23 12.28 10.35
C GLN A 507 -13.93 10.85 10.85
N ALA A 508 -14.53 9.85 10.21
CA ALA A 508 -14.47 8.48 10.69
C ALA A 508 -14.17 7.47 9.58
N TYR A 509 -13.37 6.47 9.90
CA TYR A 509 -13.25 5.26 9.11
C TYR A 509 -13.80 4.09 9.91
N SER A 510 -14.76 3.38 9.33
CA SER A 510 -15.50 2.35 10.06
C SER A 510 -15.49 1.02 9.32
N LEU A 511 -15.48 -0.06 10.07
CA LEU A 511 -15.53 -1.44 9.59
C LEU A 511 -16.83 -2.10 10.07
N LEU A 512 -17.74 -2.39 9.14
CA LEU A 512 -18.94 -3.17 9.41
C LEU A 512 -18.79 -4.58 8.87
N ARG A 513 -19.01 -5.57 9.72
CA ARG A 513 -18.96 -6.99 9.36
C ARG A 513 -20.33 -7.63 9.63
N VAL A 514 -20.91 -8.23 8.59
CA VAL A 514 -22.22 -8.88 8.68
C VAL A 514 -22.19 -10.24 7.98
N CYS A 515 -23.01 -11.16 8.45
CA CYS A 515 -23.16 -12.48 7.86
C CYS A 515 -24.58 -12.63 7.29
N ALA A 516 -24.71 -13.14 6.05
CA ALA A 516 -25.98 -13.44 5.40
C ALA A 516 -26.53 -14.83 5.81
#